data_3cce9c242cb551e51650e5487c6a4ec9
#
_entry.id   3cce9c242cb551e51650e5487c6a4ec9
#
_cell.length_a   1.000
_cell.length_b   1.000
_cell.length_c   1.000
_cell.angle_alpha   90.00
_cell.angle_beta   90.00
_cell.angle_gamma   90.00
#
_symmetry.space_group_name_H-M   'P 1'
#
loop_
_entity.id
_entity.type
_entity.pdbx_description
1 polymer ?
#
loop_
_entity_poly.entity_id
_entity_poly.type
_entity_poly.pdbx_seq_one_letter_code
_entity_poly.pdbx_strand_id
1 'polypeptide(L)'
;VFTDQTIIVTGGSSGMGLHMAKKFASEGANVVITGRDMEKLNEAVKAIAGERGSVEVFQMDVREPEHAKAMVKFAHDKFGRVDGLVNNAAGNFIVHAEKLSPNGWKSVIDIVLNGTFFCSHAVGNYWIENGSKGNIINMLATYAWNAGAGVAHSAAAKAGVMSLTRTLAVEWGTQFGIRVNGIAPGPIERTGGAEKLWESEKAAKRTLESIPLGRLGKPEEVAELAAFIMSDKASYMNGEIVTLDGGQWLNKFPF
;
A
#
# COMPACT_ATOMS: atom_id res chain seq x y z
N VAL A 1 0.20 14.29 14.93
CA VAL A 1 1.36 14.28 14.01
C VAL A 1 0.97 14.80 12.65
N PHE A 2 -0.26 14.50 12.18
CA PHE A 2 -0.72 14.83 10.82
C PHE A 2 -1.83 15.90 10.80
N THR A 3 -1.91 16.76 11.80
CA THR A 3 -2.94 17.82 11.85
C THR A 3 -2.89 18.66 10.58
N ASP A 4 -4.05 18.89 9.96
CA ASP A 4 -4.23 19.62 8.70
C ASP A 4 -3.58 18.98 7.45
N GLN A 5 -3.04 17.77 7.55
CA GLN A 5 -2.54 17.03 6.39
C GLN A 5 -3.64 16.15 5.79
N THR A 6 -3.62 16.00 4.48
CA THR A 6 -4.53 15.12 3.75
C THR A 6 -3.78 13.94 3.15
N ILE A 7 -4.17 12.72 3.54
CA ILE A 7 -3.53 11.47 3.12
C ILE A 7 -4.55 10.60 2.38
N ILE A 8 -4.20 10.18 1.18
CA ILE A 8 -5.01 9.28 0.36
C ILE A 8 -4.52 7.85 0.58
N VAL A 9 -5.45 6.91 0.84
CA VAL A 9 -5.14 5.47 0.99
C VAL A 9 -5.95 4.66 0.00
N THR A 10 -5.30 4.13 -1.04
CA THR A 10 -5.98 3.26 -2.00
C THR A 10 -6.21 1.86 -1.40
N GLY A 11 -7.37 1.26 -1.69
CA GLY A 11 -7.75 0.00 -1.05
C GLY A 11 -7.94 0.12 0.47
N GLY A 12 -8.42 1.28 0.94
CA GLY A 12 -8.57 1.61 2.36
C GLY A 12 -9.79 1.00 3.05
N SER A 13 -10.57 0.15 2.36
CA SER A 13 -11.81 -0.42 2.92
C SER A 13 -11.60 -1.65 3.80
N SER A 14 -10.40 -2.23 3.84
CA SER A 14 -10.13 -3.45 4.63
C SER A 14 -8.63 -3.66 4.88
N GLY A 15 -8.33 -4.65 5.73
CA GLY A 15 -6.96 -5.13 5.96
C GLY A 15 -5.98 -4.01 6.34
N MET A 16 -4.77 -4.05 5.79
CA MET A 16 -3.72 -3.07 6.08
C MET A 16 -4.13 -1.64 5.72
N GLY A 17 -4.84 -1.45 4.60
CA GLY A 17 -5.30 -0.13 4.17
C GLY A 17 -6.23 0.54 5.18
N LEU A 18 -7.19 -0.20 5.72
CA LEU A 18 -8.09 0.29 6.77
C LEU A 18 -7.33 0.69 8.04
N HIS A 19 -6.38 -0.14 8.48
CA HIS A 19 -5.61 0.15 9.70
C HIS A 19 -4.65 1.34 9.51
N MET A 20 -4.05 1.49 8.32
CA MET A 20 -3.26 2.69 8.00
C MET A 20 -4.13 3.95 7.98
N ALA A 21 -5.32 3.89 7.34
CA ALA A 21 -6.26 5.00 7.33
C ALA A 21 -6.69 5.39 8.74
N LYS A 22 -7.03 4.39 9.58
CA LYS A 22 -7.39 4.61 10.99
C LYS A 22 -6.23 5.25 11.77
N LYS A 23 -5.00 4.77 11.59
CA LYS A 23 -3.82 5.33 12.24
C LYS A 23 -3.59 6.79 11.87
N PHE A 24 -3.66 7.13 10.58
CA PHE A 24 -3.52 8.52 10.14
C PHE A 24 -4.61 9.42 10.72
N ALA A 25 -5.87 8.97 10.68
CA ALA A 25 -6.99 9.72 11.27
C ALA A 25 -6.83 9.90 12.78
N SER A 26 -6.37 8.88 13.52
CA SER A 26 -6.13 8.98 14.98
C SER A 26 -5.04 10.01 15.33
N GLU A 27 -4.10 10.24 14.42
CA GLU A 27 -3.05 11.25 14.55
C GLU A 27 -3.42 12.61 13.96
N GLY A 28 -4.68 12.79 13.54
CA GLY A 28 -5.27 14.06 13.14
C GLY A 28 -5.27 14.36 11.66
N ALA A 29 -4.93 13.39 10.79
CA ALA A 29 -5.01 13.58 9.34
C ALA A 29 -6.45 13.62 8.84
N ASN A 30 -6.68 14.39 7.77
CA ASN A 30 -7.81 14.16 6.87
C ASN A 30 -7.44 12.98 5.96
N VAL A 31 -8.29 11.97 5.88
CA VAL A 31 -8.01 10.75 5.13
C VAL A 31 -9.04 10.55 4.04
N VAL A 32 -8.59 10.30 2.81
CA VAL A 32 -9.44 9.83 1.72
C VAL A 32 -9.15 8.36 1.49
N ILE A 33 -10.12 7.49 1.80
CA ILE A 33 -10.02 6.07 1.48
C ILE A 33 -10.68 5.78 0.14
N THR A 34 -10.05 4.91 -0.67
CA THR A 34 -10.61 4.56 -1.97
C THR A 34 -10.77 3.06 -2.15
N GLY A 35 -11.70 2.67 -3.01
CA GLY A 35 -11.98 1.29 -3.35
C GLY A 35 -13.10 1.19 -4.38
N ARG A 36 -13.40 -0.01 -4.85
CA ARG A 36 -14.44 -0.26 -5.85
C ARG A 36 -15.84 -0.45 -5.27
N ASP A 37 -15.91 -0.87 -4.02
CA ASP A 37 -17.13 -1.24 -3.32
C ASP A 37 -17.50 -0.16 -2.31
N MET A 38 -18.57 0.58 -2.60
CA MET A 38 -19.02 1.70 -1.78
C MET A 38 -19.55 1.24 -0.41
N GLU A 39 -20.17 0.06 -0.33
CA GLU A 39 -20.69 -0.45 0.94
C GLU A 39 -19.53 -0.72 1.91
N LYS A 40 -18.48 -1.40 1.45
CA LYS A 40 -17.26 -1.63 2.24
C LYS A 40 -16.54 -0.34 2.63
N LEU A 41 -16.52 0.65 1.74
CA LEU A 41 -15.95 1.96 2.06
C LEU A 41 -16.75 2.65 3.18
N ASN A 42 -18.07 2.61 3.12
CA ASN A 42 -18.93 3.19 4.17
C ASN A 42 -18.80 2.45 5.51
N GLU A 43 -18.62 1.12 5.49
CA GLU A 43 -18.31 0.35 6.69
C GLU A 43 -16.96 0.74 7.29
N ALA A 44 -15.96 0.94 6.44
CA ALA A 44 -14.64 1.40 6.88
C ALA A 44 -14.69 2.78 7.54
N VAL A 45 -15.47 3.72 7.00
CA VAL A 45 -15.69 5.03 7.64
C VAL A 45 -16.27 4.86 9.03
N LYS A 46 -17.28 3.99 9.22
CA LYS A 46 -17.85 3.71 10.54
C LYS A 46 -16.81 3.14 11.52
N ALA A 47 -15.91 2.29 11.03
CA ALA A 47 -14.84 1.70 11.84
C ALA A 47 -13.74 2.70 12.24
N ILE A 48 -13.62 3.81 11.50
CA ILE A 48 -12.66 4.90 11.77
C ILE A 48 -13.35 6.07 12.52
N ALA A 49 -14.68 6.12 12.53
CA ALA A 49 -15.43 7.21 13.14
C ALA A 49 -15.04 7.43 14.61
N GLY A 50 -14.94 8.71 15.01
CA GLY A 50 -14.55 9.11 16.37
C GLY A 50 -13.04 9.35 16.55
N GLU A 51 -12.23 9.15 15.52
CA GLU A 51 -10.82 9.55 15.52
C GLU A 51 -10.70 11.10 15.40
N ARG A 52 -9.49 11.61 15.63
CA ARG A 52 -9.24 13.07 15.67
C ARG A 52 -9.37 13.75 14.31
N GLY A 53 -9.05 13.03 13.23
CA GLY A 53 -9.12 13.51 11.86
C GLY A 53 -10.44 13.15 11.18
N SER A 54 -10.62 13.64 9.97
CA SER A 54 -11.80 13.37 9.13
C SER A 54 -11.52 12.25 8.14
N VAL A 55 -12.55 11.50 7.76
CA VAL A 55 -12.44 10.43 6.75
C VAL A 55 -13.52 10.60 5.69
N GLU A 56 -13.10 10.63 4.44
CA GLU A 56 -13.97 10.68 3.27
C GLU A 56 -13.73 9.47 2.37
N VAL A 57 -14.73 9.13 1.58
CA VAL A 57 -14.64 8.02 0.62
C VAL A 57 -14.65 8.53 -0.81
N PHE A 58 -13.87 7.86 -1.66
CA PHE A 58 -13.92 8.07 -3.10
C PHE A 58 -13.95 6.71 -3.82
N GLN A 59 -15.09 6.39 -4.44
CA GLN A 59 -15.22 5.14 -5.19
C GLN A 59 -14.43 5.22 -6.49
N MET A 60 -13.47 4.29 -6.67
CA MET A 60 -12.65 4.24 -7.87
C MET A 60 -12.11 2.84 -8.14
N ASP A 61 -11.70 2.65 -9.38
CA ASP A 61 -10.82 1.56 -9.78
C ASP A 61 -9.44 2.14 -10.12
N VAL A 62 -8.39 1.66 -9.46
CA VAL A 62 -7.01 2.14 -9.67
C VAL A 62 -6.47 1.83 -11.08
N ARG A 63 -7.12 0.92 -11.81
CA ARG A 63 -6.77 0.60 -13.20
C ARG A 63 -7.11 1.69 -14.20
N GLU A 64 -7.94 2.65 -13.78
CA GLU A 64 -8.42 3.74 -14.63
C GLU A 64 -7.65 5.04 -14.33
N PRO A 65 -6.79 5.54 -15.24
CA PRO A 65 -5.99 6.76 -15.00
C PRO A 65 -6.84 7.98 -14.67
N GLU A 66 -8.01 8.11 -15.28
CA GLU A 66 -8.90 9.25 -15.04
C GLU A 66 -9.51 9.21 -13.64
N HIS A 67 -9.72 8.01 -13.06
CA HIS A 67 -10.14 7.88 -11.67
C HIS A 67 -9.04 8.36 -10.71
N ALA A 68 -7.77 8.12 -11.02
CA ALA A 68 -6.66 8.61 -10.20
C ALA A 68 -6.59 10.15 -10.18
N LYS A 69 -6.79 10.81 -11.32
CA LYS A 69 -6.89 12.28 -11.40
C LYS A 69 -8.10 12.82 -10.62
N ALA A 70 -9.27 12.19 -10.80
CA ALA A 70 -10.49 12.57 -10.10
C ALA A 70 -10.37 12.40 -8.58
N MET A 71 -9.67 11.37 -8.11
CA MET A 71 -9.36 11.15 -6.70
C MET A 71 -8.56 12.31 -6.09
N VAL A 72 -7.51 12.76 -6.78
CA VAL A 72 -6.69 13.89 -6.32
C VAL A 72 -7.52 15.18 -6.27
N LYS A 73 -8.31 15.43 -7.33
CA LYS A 73 -9.21 16.58 -7.36
C LYS A 73 -10.21 16.53 -6.21
N PHE A 74 -10.83 15.38 -5.96
CA PHE A 74 -11.78 15.21 -4.86
C PHE A 74 -11.13 15.51 -3.50
N ALA A 75 -9.93 14.97 -3.24
CA ALA A 75 -9.22 15.22 -1.99
C ALA A 75 -8.88 16.71 -1.81
N HIS A 76 -8.45 17.37 -2.89
CA HIS A 76 -8.19 18.82 -2.89
C HIS A 76 -9.47 19.62 -2.64
N ASP A 77 -10.56 19.34 -3.36
CA ASP A 77 -11.84 20.06 -3.21
C ASP A 77 -12.41 19.93 -1.80
N LYS A 78 -12.18 18.80 -1.13
CA LYS A 78 -12.67 18.54 0.24
C LYS A 78 -11.82 19.19 1.32
N PHE A 79 -10.50 19.15 1.18
CA PHE A 79 -9.57 19.48 2.25
C PHE A 79 -8.54 20.58 1.89
N GLY A 80 -8.59 21.09 0.67
CA GLY A 80 -7.72 22.17 0.20
C GLY A 80 -6.29 21.77 -0.14
N ARG A 81 -5.89 20.50 0.18
CA ARG A 81 -4.52 20.02 -0.02
C ARG A 81 -4.45 18.50 -0.10
N VAL A 82 -3.35 18.00 -0.64
CA VAL A 82 -2.94 16.59 -0.58
C VAL A 82 -1.48 16.53 -0.18
N ASP A 83 -1.14 15.74 0.84
CA ASP A 83 0.21 15.65 1.42
C ASP A 83 0.81 14.27 1.32
N GLY A 84 -0.03 13.25 1.26
CA GLY A 84 0.42 11.87 1.21
C GLY A 84 -0.44 10.96 0.36
N LEU A 85 0.20 9.93 -0.19
CA LEU A 85 -0.45 8.82 -0.88
C LEU A 85 0.07 7.50 -0.36
N VAL A 86 -0.82 6.58 -0.03
CA VAL A 86 -0.49 5.17 0.21
C VAL A 86 -1.09 4.33 -0.92
N ASN A 87 -0.25 3.80 -1.79
CA ASN A 87 -0.62 2.83 -2.82
C ASN A 87 -0.72 1.44 -2.19
N ASN A 88 -1.89 1.13 -1.65
CA ASN A 88 -2.15 -0.15 -0.99
C ASN A 88 -3.11 -1.05 -1.79
N ALA A 89 -3.89 -0.50 -2.72
CA ALA A 89 -4.78 -1.30 -3.56
C ALA A 89 -4.01 -2.41 -4.28
N ALA A 90 -4.45 -3.64 -4.10
CA ALA A 90 -3.84 -4.82 -4.69
C ALA A 90 -4.87 -5.91 -4.95
N GLY A 91 -4.51 -6.88 -5.78
CA GLY A 91 -5.23 -8.11 -6.00
C GLY A 91 -4.22 -9.22 -6.28
N ASN A 92 -4.46 -10.40 -5.72
CA ASN A 92 -3.60 -11.56 -5.94
C ASN A 92 -4.42 -12.85 -5.82
N PHE A 93 -3.98 -13.88 -6.50
CA PHE A 93 -4.48 -15.26 -6.38
C PHE A 93 -3.34 -16.24 -6.61
N ILE A 94 -3.47 -17.45 -6.09
CA ILE A 94 -2.42 -18.48 -6.24
C ILE A 94 -2.72 -19.29 -7.49
N VAL A 95 -1.76 -19.35 -8.41
CA VAL A 95 -1.83 -20.18 -9.63
C VAL A 95 -0.41 -20.46 -10.12
N HIS A 96 -0.13 -21.71 -10.46
CA HIS A 96 1.16 -22.08 -11.09
C HIS A 96 1.32 -21.43 -12.45
N ALA A 97 2.56 -21.07 -12.81
CA ALA A 97 2.84 -20.25 -13.99
C ALA A 97 2.32 -20.87 -15.30
N GLU A 98 2.39 -22.21 -15.45
CA GLU A 98 1.91 -22.93 -16.63
C GLU A 98 0.36 -22.92 -16.77
N LYS A 99 -0.35 -22.57 -15.68
CA LYS A 99 -1.82 -22.46 -15.66
C LYS A 99 -2.30 -21.00 -15.60
N LEU A 100 -1.38 -20.05 -15.49
CA LEU A 100 -1.71 -18.64 -15.44
C LEU A 100 -2.16 -18.14 -16.83
N SER A 101 -3.43 -17.78 -16.95
CA SER A 101 -3.95 -17.22 -18.19
C SER A 101 -3.44 -15.79 -18.44
N PRO A 102 -3.36 -15.34 -19.72
CA PRO A 102 -3.04 -13.95 -20.06
C PRO A 102 -3.92 -12.92 -19.35
N ASN A 103 -5.23 -13.20 -19.20
CA ASN A 103 -6.15 -12.32 -18.48
C ASN A 103 -5.86 -12.30 -16.98
N GLY A 104 -5.52 -13.43 -16.38
CA GLY A 104 -5.10 -13.51 -14.97
C GLY A 104 -3.81 -12.73 -14.73
N TRP A 105 -2.83 -12.85 -15.61
CA TRP A 105 -1.62 -12.04 -15.60
C TRP A 105 -1.96 -10.55 -15.63
N LYS A 106 -2.68 -10.13 -16.68
CA LYS A 106 -3.03 -8.73 -16.90
C LYS A 106 -3.80 -8.14 -15.72
N SER A 107 -4.77 -8.88 -15.15
CA SER A 107 -5.59 -8.38 -14.04
C SER A 107 -4.76 -7.96 -12.83
N VAL A 108 -3.67 -8.68 -12.51
CA VAL A 108 -2.80 -8.36 -11.38
C VAL A 108 -1.82 -7.24 -11.73
N ILE A 109 -1.23 -7.27 -12.92
CA ILE A 109 -0.35 -6.18 -13.40
C ILE A 109 -1.12 -4.85 -13.41
N ASP A 110 -2.35 -4.83 -13.92
CA ASP A 110 -3.14 -3.62 -14.04
C ASP A 110 -3.49 -3.02 -12.66
N ILE A 111 -3.85 -3.86 -11.68
CA ILE A 111 -4.16 -3.34 -10.32
C ILE A 111 -2.88 -2.92 -9.60
N VAL A 112 -1.85 -3.78 -9.59
CA VAL A 112 -0.71 -3.63 -8.69
C VAL A 112 0.34 -2.68 -9.24
N LEU A 113 0.73 -2.84 -10.51
CA LEU A 113 1.78 -2.02 -11.12
C LEU A 113 1.21 -0.77 -11.78
N ASN A 114 0.27 -0.94 -12.71
CA ASN A 114 -0.29 0.18 -13.45
C ASN A 114 -1.08 1.11 -12.52
N GLY A 115 -1.90 0.56 -11.60
CA GLY A 115 -2.63 1.34 -10.62
C GLY A 115 -1.74 2.14 -9.67
N THR A 116 -0.63 1.55 -9.21
CA THR A 116 0.38 2.28 -8.42
C THR A 116 0.99 3.42 -9.22
N PHE A 117 1.32 3.19 -10.49
CA PHE A 117 1.84 4.24 -11.36
C PHE A 117 0.83 5.35 -11.59
N PHE A 118 -0.42 5.04 -11.93
CA PHE A 118 -1.45 6.05 -12.21
C PHE A 118 -1.74 6.94 -11.00
N CYS A 119 -1.88 6.34 -9.82
CA CYS A 119 -2.10 7.11 -8.60
C CYS A 119 -0.87 7.96 -8.23
N SER A 120 0.34 7.40 -8.31
CA SER A 120 1.58 8.14 -8.05
C SER A 120 1.77 9.30 -9.02
N HIS A 121 1.51 9.08 -10.32
CA HIS A 121 1.60 10.09 -11.36
C HIS A 121 0.59 11.23 -11.12
N ALA A 122 -0.65 10.90 -10.75
CA ALA A 122 -1.68 11.91 -10.49
C ALA A 122 -1.32 12.81 -9.30
N VAL A 123 -0.89 12.23 -8.17
CA VAL A 123 -0.49 13.06 -7.00
C VAL A 123 0.83 13.78 -7.24
N GLY A 124 1.79 13.16 -7.92
CA GLY A 124 3.08 13.77 -8.26
C GLY A 124 2.90 15.02 -9.11
N ASN A 125 2.10 14.93 -10.18
CA ASN A 125 1.77 16.10 -11.02
C ASN A 125 1.05 17.17 -10.22
N TYR A 126 0.08 16.79 -9.37
CA TYR A 126 -0.59 17.76 -8.51
C TYR A 126 0.42 18.54 -7.64
N TRP A 127 1.37 17.86 -7.00
CA TRP A 127 2.38 18.55 -6.19
C TRP A 127 3.30 19.44 -7.01
N ILE A 128 3.75 18.95 -8.17
CA ILE A 128 4.64 19.70 -9.08
C ILE A 128 3.95 20.98 -9.59
N GLU A 129 2.70 20.88 -10.06
CA GLU A 129 1.92 21.98 -10.58
C GLU A 129 1.59 23.04 -9.51
N ASN A 130 1.40 22.61 -8.26
CA ASN A 130 1.09 23.50 -7.14
C ASN A 130 2.33 23.98 -6.36
N GLY A 131 3.53 23.58 -6.76
CA GLY A 131 4.76 23.91 -6.03
C GLY A 131 4.80 23.36 -4.60
N SER A 132 4.07 22.28 -4.34
CA SER A 132 3.97 21.63 -3.03
C SER A 132 4.81 20.37 -2.96
N LYS A 133 5.00 19.86 -1.74
CA LYS A 133 5.76 18.62 -1.48
C LYS A 133 4.79 17.53 -1.02
N GLY A 134 5.21 16.29 -1.16
CA GLY A 134 4.42 15.16 -0.69
C GLY A 134 5.25 13.90 -0.42
N ASN A 135 4.57 12.88 0.07
CA ASN A 135 5.17 11.61 0.40
C ASN A 135 4.33 10.45 -0.13
N ILE A 136 4.95 9.53 -0.84
CA ILE A 136 4.31 8.32 -1.36
C ILE A 136 4.84 7.11 -0.61
N ILE A 137 3.93 6.24 -0.17
CA ILE A 137 4.25 4.91 0.33
C ILE A 137 3.63 3.89 -0.62
N ASN A 138 4.47 3.03 -1.19
CA ASN A 138 4.04 1.91 -2.02
C ASN A 138 4.05 0.62 -1.21
N MET A 139 2.95 -0.14 -1.23
CA MET A 139 2.91 -1.45 -0.59
C MET A 139 3.48 -2.51 -1.52
N LEU A 140 4.55 -3.16 -1.07
CA LEU A 140 5.23 -4.24 -1.77
C LEU A 140 4.92 -5.61 -1.14
N ALA A 141 5.84 -6.55 -1.35
CA ALA A 141 5.95 -7.84 -0.69
C ALA A 141 7.37 -8.35 -0.88
N THR A 142 7.85 -9.23 0.00
CA THR A 142 9.22 -9.75 -0.04
C THR A 142 9.54 -10.55 -1.30
N TYR A 143 8.54 -11.09 -1.98
CA TYR A 143 8.74 -11.75 -3.30
C TYR A 143 9.00 -10.78 -4.46
N ALA A 144 9.05 -9.45 -4.23
CA ALA A 144 9.53 -8.49 -5.23
C ALA A 144 11.01 -8.66 -5.57
N TRP A 145 11.83 -9.18 -4.64
CA TRP A 145 13.26 -9.48 -4.83
C TRP A 145 13.61 -10.94 -4.52
N ASN A 146 12.65 -11.67 -3.98
CA ASN A 146 12.75 -13.09 -3.71
C ASN A 146 11.87 -13.87 -4.69
N ALA A 147 11.70 -15.16 -4.50
CA ALA A 147 10.80 -15.98 -5.32
C ALA A 147 9.64 -16.50 -4.47
N GLY A 148 8.49 -16.65 -5.11
CA GLY A 148 7.30 -17.29 -4.54
C GLY A 148 6.62 -18.16 -5.59
N ALA A 149 6.44 -19.44 -5.30
CA ALA A 149 5.66 -20.32 -6.17
C ALA A 149 4.18 -19.88 -6.23
N GLY A 150 3.57 -19.93 -7.40
CA GLY A 150 2.16 -19.60 -7.57
C GLY A 150 1.81 -18.11 -7.61
N VAL A 151 2.80 -17.21 -7.59
CA VAL A 151 2.57 -15.75 -7.60
C VAL A 151 3.37 -15.01 -8.67
N ALA A 152 3.67 -15.65 -9.79
CA ALA A 152 4.51 -15.08 -10.85
C ALA A 152 4.06 -13.67 -11.30
N HIS A 153 2.76 -13.46 -11.51
CA HIS A 153 2.17 -12.16 -11.86
C HIS A 153 2.38 -11.11 -10.77
N SER A 154 2.10 -11.48 -9.51
CA SER A 154 2.22 -10.56 -8.38
C SER A 154 3.69 -10.24 -8.06
N ALA A 155 4.59 -11.23 -8.18
CA ALA A 155 6.03 -11.04 -8.00
C ALA A 155 6.59 -10.06 -9.04
N ALA A 156 6.25 -10.25 -10.33
CA ALA A 156 6.63 -9.34 -11.39
C ALA A 156 6.09 -7.93 -11.18
N ALA A 157 4.80 -7.81 -10.80
CA ALA A 157 4.19 -6.51 -10.51
C ALA A 157 4.89 -5.80 -9.34
N LYS A 158 5.15 -6.51 -8.23
CA LYS A 158 5.81 -5.94 -7.05
C LYS A 158 7.28 -5.61 -7.30
N ALA A 159 7.99 -6.37 -8.12
CA ALA A 159 9.33 -6.02 -8.60
C ALA A 159 9.29 -4.72 -9.44
N GLY A 160 8.29 -4.57 -10.30
CA GLY A 160 8.04 -3.32 -11.04
C GLY A 160 7.75 -2.14 -10.11
N VAL A 161 6.91 -2.33 -9.08
CA VAL A 161 6.63 -1.30 -8.07
C VAL A 161 7.90 -0.93 -7.28
N MET A 162 8.77 -1.90 -6.96
CA MET A 162 10.05 -1.63 -6.30
C MET A 162 10.95 -0.73 -7.17
N SER A 163 11.08 -1.06 -8.45
CA SER A 163 11.84 -0.26 -9.41
C SER A 163 11.24 1.15 -9.55
N LEU A 164 9.90 1.24 -9.70
CA LEU A 164 9.17 2.51 -9.79
C LEU A 164 9.40 3.37 -8.54
N THR A 165 9.34 2.81 -7.34
CA THR A 165 9.57 3.51 -6.07
C THR A 165 10.93 4.20 -6.07
N ARG A 166 11.98 3.48 -6.46
CA ARG A 166 13.37 4.00 -6.50
C ARG A 166 13.56 5.04 -7.59
N THR A 167 12.97 4.81 -8.77
CA THR A 167 13.06 5.75 -9.90
C THR A 167 12.39 7.08 -9.56
N LEU A 168 11.15 7.05 -9.06
CA LEU A 168 10.44 8.26 -8.67
C LEU A 168 11.11 9.00 -7.50
N ALA A 169 11.70 8.27 -6.55
CA ALA A 169 12.47 8.87 -5.47
C ALA A 169 13.67 9.69 -5.99
N VAL A 170 14.35 9.19 -7.03
CA VAL A 170 15.47 9.90 -7.66
C VAL A 170 14.98 11.09 -8.48
N GLU A 171 13.99 10.87 -9.35
CA GLU A 171 13.50 11.91 -10.27
C GLU A 171 12.84 13.08 -9.52
N TRP A 172 12.04 12.79 -8.51
CA TRP A 172 11.23 13.80 -7.83
C TRP A 172 11.85 14.35 -6.55
N GLY A 173 12.85 13.65 -6.00
CA GLY A 173 13.47 14.03 -4.72
C GLY A 173 14.17 15.37 -4.79
N THR A 174 15.16 15.51 -5.65
CA THR A 174 15.99 16.72 -5.75
C THR A 174 15.23 17.91 -6.29
N GLN A 175 14.41 17.68 -7.33
CA GLN A 175 13.79 18.77 -8.06
C GLN A 175 12.52 19.30 -7.34
N PHE A 176 11.75 18.41 -6.72
CA PHE A 176 10.43 18.77 -6.18
C PHE A 176 10.29 18.51 -4.67
N GLY A 177 11.27 17.86 -4.05
CA GLY A 177 11.23 17.53 -2.62
C GLY A 177 10.15 16.48 -2.27
N ILE A 178 9.75 15.65 -3.24
CA ILE A 178 8.80 14.57 -3.06
C ILE A 178 9.57 13.31 -2.64
N ARG A 179 9.12 12.66 -1.58
CA ARG A 179 9.68 11.39 -1.10
C ARG A 179 8.84 10.21 -1.57
N VAL A 180 9.50 9.14 -1.98
CA VAL A 180 8.82 7.91 -2.39
C VAL A 180 9.51 6.71 -1.75
N ASN A 181 8.80 5.99 -0.88
CA ASN A 181 9.31 4.83 -0.16
C ASN A 181 8.34 3.65 -0.28
N GLY A 182 8.76 2.50 0.18
CA GLY A 182 7.95 1.31 0.16
C GLY A 182 7.94 0.56 1.49
N ILE A 183 6.88 -0.22 1.72
CA ILE A 183 6.79 -1.20 2.80
C ILE A 183 6.60 -2.57 2.15
N ALA A 184 7.42 -3.53 2.53
CA ALA A 184 7.30 -4.92 2.11
C ALA A 184 6.91 -5.78 3.31
N PRO A 185 5.60 -5.98 3.56
CA PRO A 185 5.16 -6.83 4.64
C PRO A 185 5.35 -8.31 4.32
N GLY A 186 5.58 -9.10 5.35
CA GLY A 186 5.42 -10.55 5.34
C GLY A 186 3.94 -10.95 5.47
N PRO A 187 3.65 -12.15 5.97
CA PRO A 187 2.29 -12.60 6.25
C PRO A 187 1.67 -11.77 7.39
N ILE A 188 0.60 -11.06 7.08
CA ILE A 188 -0.15 -10.19 8.01
C ILE A 188 -1.53 -10.79 8.26
N GLU A 189 -1.89 -10.97 9.53
CA GLU A 189 -3.22 -11.48 9.92
C GLU A 189 -4.36 -10.57 9.44
N ARG A 190 -5.59 -11.11 9.39
CA ARG A 190 -6.79 -10.35 9.01
C ARG A 190 -6.68 -9.66 7.64
N THR A 191 -5.93 -10.28 6.72
CA THR A 191 -5.82 -9.86 5.33
C THR A 191 -6.24 -11.00 4.40
N GLY A 192 -6.80 -10.71 3.24
CA GLY A 192 -7.15 -11.73 2.25
C GLY A 192 -5.97 -12.58 1.77
N GLY A 193 -4.74 -12.12 1.98
CA GLY A 193 -3.53 -12.92 1.78
C GLY A 193 -3.34 -13.99 2.88
N ALA A 194 -3.57 -13.61 4.15
CA ALA A 194 -3.46 -14.54 5.27
C ALA A 194 -4.57 -15.59 5.26
N GLU A 195 -5.82 -15.22 4.95
CA GLU A 195 -6.93 -16.18 4.86
C GLU A 195 -6.63 -17.33 3.91
N LYS A 196 -5.95 -17.06 2.78
CA LYS A 196 -5.52 -18.08 1.82
C LYS A 196 -4.37 -18.96 2.31
N LEU A 197 -3.60 -18.53 3.30
CA LEU A 197 -2.53 -19.33 3.91
C LEU A 197 -3.10 -20.41 4.84
N TRP A 198 -4.35 -20.27 5.29
CA TRP A 198 -5.04 -21.19 6.19
C TRP A 198 -5.84 -22.28 5.48
N GLU A 199 -5.66 -22.48 4.16
CA GLU A 199 -6.34 -23.53 3.39
C GLU A 199 -6.09 -24.95 3.95
N SER A 200 -5.04 -25.13 4.78
CA SER A 200 -4.80 -26.34 5.55
C SER A 200 -3.93 -26.04 6.79
N GLU A 201 -4.13 -26.81 7.87
CA GLU A 201 -3.27 -26.73 9.07
C GLU A 201 -1.77 -26.88 8.76
N LYS A 202 -1.46 -27.73 7.76
CA LYS A 202 -0.07 -27.95 7.32
C LYS A 202 0.52 -26.70 6.65
N ALA A 203 -0.26 -25.96 5.85
CA ALA A 203 0.19 -24.71 5.23
C ALA A 203 0.38 -23.61 6.27
N ALA A 204 -0.56 -23.49 7.21
CA ALA A 204 -0.48 -22.57 8.34
C ALA A 204 0.76 -22.80 9.17
N LYS A 205 1.01 -24.05 9.57
CA LYS A 205 2.19 -24.44 10.36
C LYS A 205 3.49 -24.11 9.64
N ARG A 206 3.61 -24.47 8.35
CA ARG A 206 4.79 -24.12 7.52
C ARG A 206 5.04 -22.61 7.44
N THR A 207 3.98 -21.83 7.29
CA THR A 207 4.09 -20.38 7.26
C THR A 207 4.64 -19.86 8.59
N LEU A 208 4.08 -20.29 9.73
CA LEU A 208 4.55 -19.88 11.05
C LEU A 208 6.00 -20.32 11.32
N GLU A 209 6.36 -21.55 10.95
CA GLU A 209 7.73 -22.06 11.08
C GLU A 209 8.75 -21.30 10.22
N SER A 210 8.30 -20.70 9.10
CA SER A 210 9.16 -19.89 8.24
C SER A 210 9.46 -18.50 8.80
N ILE A 211 8.71 -18.05 9.82
CA ILE A 211 8.86 -16.72 10.42
C ILE A 211 9.65 -16.83 11.71
N PRO A 212 10.88 -16.29 11.81
CA PRO A 212 11.70 -16.35 13.03
C PRO A 212 11.00 -15.83 14.29
N LEU A 213 10.13 -14.82 14.18
CA LEU A 213 9.33 -14.32 15.31
C LEU A 213 8.15 -15.24 15.68
N GLY A 214 7.90 -16.34 14.96
CA GLY A 214 6.92 -17.38 15.28
C GLY A 214 5.45 -16.95 15.23
N ARG A 215 5.15 -15.80 14.63
CA ARG A 215 3.79 -15.27 14.51
C ARG A 215 3.59 -14.48 13.21
N LEU A 216 2.34 -14.30 12.83
CA LEU A 216 1.98 -13.32 11.79
C LEU A 216 2.20 -11.89 12.31
N GLY A 217 2.47 -10.97 11.39
CA GLY A 217 2.40 -9.55 11.67
C GLY A 217 0.95 -9.10 11.84
N LYS A 218 0.76 -7.97 12.54
CA LYS A 218 -0.56 -7.35 12.71
C LYS A 218 -0.70 -6.16 11.74
N PRO A 219 -1.91 -5.91 11.20
CA PRO A 219 -2.13 -4.72 10.37
C PRO A 219 -1.75 -3.41 11.07
N GLU A 220 -1.90 -3.36 12.39
CA GLU A 220 -1.51 -2.23 13.22
C GLU A 220 0.00 -1.97 13.18
N GLU A 221 0.84 -3.02 13.14
CA GLU A 221 2.30 -2.87 13.03
C GLU A 221 2.69 -2.25 11.67
N VAL A 222 1.97 -2.62 10.60
CA VAL A 222 2.13 -1.97 9.29
C VAL A 222 1.71 -0.51 9.33
N ALA A 223 0.61 -0.20 10.02
CA ALA A 223 0.09 1.16 10.16
C ALA A 223 1.05 2.07 10.94
N GLU A 224 1.68 1.58 12.02
CA GLU A 224 2.72 2.31 12.76
C GLU A 224 3.93 2.64 11.88
N LEU A 225 4.42 1.67 11.11
CA LEU A 225 5.52 1.89 10.17
C LEU A 225 5.13 2.89 9.07
N ALA A 226 3.93 2.78 8.52
CA ALA A 226 3.43 3.73 7.53
C ALA A 226 3.34 5.14 8.09
N ALA A 227 2.87 5.31 9.33
CA ALA A 227 2.82 6.60 10.00
C ALA A 227 4.23 7.18 10.23
N PHE A 228 5.20 6.36 10.61
CA PHE A 228 6.59 6.81 10.72
C PHE A 228 7.15 7.29 9.37
N ILE A 229 7.02 6.49 8.31
CA ILE A 229 7.54 6.84 6.96
C ILE A 229 6.84 8.09 6.41
N MET A 230 5.53 8.24 6.66
CA MET A 230 4.76 9.40 6.20
C MET A 230 5.16 10.69 6.92
N SER A 231 5.63 10.61 8.16
CA SER A 231 5.96 11.75 9.00
C SER A 231 7.31 12.40 8.68
N ASP A 232 7.54 13.59 9.25
CA ASP A 232 8.82 14.30 9.17
C ASP A 232 9.97 13.58 9.91
N LYS A 233 9.66 12.62 10.79
CA LYS A 233 10.68 11.78 11.45
C LYS A 233 11.47 10.94 10.45
N ALA A 234 10.88 10.64 9.29
CA ALA A 234 11.50 9.93 8.18
C ALA A 234 11.94 10.86 7.03
N SER A 235 12.18 12.14 7.31
CA SER A 235 12.46 13.17 6.28
C SER A 235 13.70 12.89 5.43
N TYR A 236 14.64 12.07 5.91
CA TYR A 236 15.83 11.66 5.15
C TYR A 236 15.70 10.28 4.48
N MET A 237 14.52 9.63 4.58
CA MET A 237 14.22 8.38 3.88
C MET A 237 13.62 8.67 2.51
N ASN A 238 14.28 8.19 1.45
CA ASN A 238 13.81 8.30 0.08
C ASN A 238 14.33 7.15 -0.77
N GLY A 239 13.44 6.44 -1.47
CA GLY A 239 13.75 5.26 -2.29
C GLY A 239 13.93 3.96 -1.49
N GLU A 240 13.68 3.97 -0.18
CA GLU A 240 13.86 2.80 0.68
C GLU A 240 12.64 1.87 0.65
N ILE A 241 12.90 0.57 0.72
CA ILE A 241 11.89 -0.48 0.87
C ILE A 241 12.08 -1.13 2.23
N VAL A 242 11.25 -0.74 3.19
CA VAL A 242 11.33 -1.27 4.56
C VAL A 242 10.63 -2.61 4.62
N THR A 243 11.36 -3.64 4.99
CA THR A 243 10.81 -5.00 5.21
C THR A 243 10.22 -5.10 6.62
N LEU A 244 8.98 -5.61 6.70
CA LEU A 244 8.27 -5.87 7.95
C LEU A 244 7.66 -7.27 7.90
N ASP A 245 8.46 -8.31 8.16
CA ASP A 245 8.09 -9.71 7.91
C ASP A 245 8.47 -10.70 9.03
N GLY A 246 8.89 -10.19 10.18
CA GLY A 246 9.33 -11.03 11.29
C GLY A 246 10.61 -11.83 10.98
N GLY A 247 11.38 -11.43 9.97
CA GLY A 247 12.59 -12.09 9.51
C GLY A 247 12.36 -13.22 8.51
N GLN A 248 11.13 -13.39 8.01
CA GLN A 248 10.76 -14.51 7.14
C GLN A 248 11.64 -14.63 5.89
N TRP A 249 11.89 -13.54 5.18
CA TRP A 249 12.63 -13.62 3.92
C TRP A 249 14.13 -13.98 4.10
N LEU A 250 14.66 -13.81 5.32
CA LEU A 250 16.04 -14.19 5.70
C LEU A 250 16.15 -15.67 6.04
N ASN A 251 15.06 -16.27 6.52
CA ASN A 251 15.02 -17.65 7.02
C ASN A 251 14.91 -18.68 5.88
N LYS A 252 15.93 -18.76 5.04
CA LYS A 252 15.93 -19.65 3.86
C LYS A 252 16.62 -21.00 4.10
N PHE A 253 17.47 -21.08 5.10
CA PHE A 253 18.24 -22.27 5.41
C PHE A 253 18.20 -22.54 6.93
N PRO A 254 17.14 -23.20 7.42
CA PRO A 254 17.18 -23.71 8.79
C PRO A 254 18.29 -24.78 8.89
N PHE A 255 19.22 -24.58 9.79
CA PHE A 255 20.23 -25.57 10.15
C PHE A 255 19.59 -26.68 10.96
#